data_3eebd673a605e42e7bce922b0d1b40bb
#
_entry.id   3eebd673a605e42e7bce922b0d1b40bb
#
_cell.length_a   1.000
_cell.length_b   1.000
_cell.length_c   1.000
_cell.angle_alpha   90.00
_cell.angle_beta   90.00
_cell.angle_gamma   90.00
#
_symmetry.space_group_name_H-M   'P 1'
#
loop_
_entity.id
_entity.type
_entity.pdbx_description
1 polymer ?
#
loop_
_entity_poly.entity_id
_entity_poly.type
_entity_poly.pdbx_seq_one_letter_code
_entity_poly.pdbx_strand_id
1 'polypeptide(L)'
;MQVHTKKHPTDDMITLRLRIHRHNEPLVRSYAESVESEKERTYSVAEVFPEYIGKETQVALRAYRTRENLTQKQLSELTGIPQHHISEMENGKRSIGKERAKKLAEALHCDYRQLL
;
A
#
# COMPACT_ATOMS: atom_id res chain seq x y z
N MET A 1 21.08 -24.88 2.28
CA MET A 1 21.26 -23.72 3.14
C MET A 1 21.39 -24.14 4.60
N GLN A 2 22.31 -23.55 5.29
CA GLN A 2 22.53 -23.90 6.68
C GLN A 2 21.67 -23.05 7.62
N VAL A 3 21.22 -23.70 8.68
CA VAL A 3 20.54 -23.01 9.75
C VAL A 3 21.44 -23.00 10.96
N HIS A 4 21.71 -21.85 11.49
CA HIS A 4 22.53 -21.71 12.67
C HIS A 4 21.68 -21.81 13.92
N THR A 5 22.02 -22.75 14.79
CA THR A 5 21.31 -22.94 16.04
C THR A 5 21.70 -21.92 17.09
N LYS A 6 22.87 -21.32 16.92
CA LYS A 6 23.40 -20.33 17.85
C LYS A 6 23.93 -19.16 17.06
N LYS A 7 23.26 -18.02 17.20
CA LYS A 7 23.63 -16.81 16.46
C LYS A 7 24.61 -15.96 17.23
N HIS A 8 25.67 -15.58 16.56
CA HIS A 8 26.57 -14.53 16.98
C HIS A 8 26.13 -13.22 16.34
N PRO A 9 26.42 -12.04 16.93
CA PRO A 9 26.05 -10.76 16.29
C PRO A 9 26.54 -10.60 14.85
N THR A 10 27.73 -11.18 14.55
CA THR A 10 28.27 -11.16 13.18
C THR A 10 27.60 -12.16 12.25
N ASP A 11 26.95 -13.19 12.81
CA ASP A 11 26.28 -14.22 12.02
C ASP A 11 24.96 -13.72 11.42
N ASP A 12 24.45 -12.61 11.93
CA ASP A 12 23.25 -11.98 11.38
C ASP A 12 23.57 -11.06 10.20
N MET A 13 24.84 -10.88 9.89
CA MET A 13 25.26 -10.06 8.76
C MET A 13 25.28 -10.88 7.48
N ILE A 14 24.74 -10.33 6.41
CA ILE A 14 24.79 -10.95 5.09
C ILE A 14 25.33 -9.95 4.08
N THR A 15 25.86 -10.48 2.99
CA THR A 15 26.32 -9.64 1.89
C THR A 15 25.30 -9.71 0.76
N LEU A 16 24.84 -8.56 0.31
CA LEU A 16 23.93 -8.46 -0.82
C LEU A 16 24.67 -7.97 -2.06
N ARG A 17 24.35 -8.58 -3.19
CA ARG A 17 24.80 -8.12 -4.48
C ARG A 17 23.60 -7.72 -5.30
N LEU A 18 23.61 -6.47 -5.76
CA LEU A 18 22.50 -5.93 -6.53
C LEU A 18 22.99 -5.45 -7.89
N ARG A 19 22.20 -5.71 -8.91
CA ARG A 19 22.42 -5.12 -10.23
C ARG A 19 21.40 -4.02 -10.41
N ILE A 20 21.87 -2.78 -10.39
CA ILE A 20 21.03 -1.59 -10.49
C ILE A 20 21.64 -0.66 -11.53
N HIS A 21 20.84 0.27 -11.99
CA HIS A 21 21.36 1.33 -12.84
C HIS A 21 22.29 2.22 -12.03
N ARG A 22 23.38 2.66 -12.67
CA ARG A 22 24.41 3.45 -12.00
C ARG A 22 23.85 4.70 -11.31
N HIS A 23 22.90 5.36 -11.95
CA HIS A 23 22.31 6.59 -11.39
C HIS A 23 21.53 6.35 -10.10
N ASN A 24 21.11 5.11 -9.82
CA ASN A 24 20.40 4.77 -8.60
C ASN A 24 21.34 4.37 -7.44
N GLU A 25 22.62 4.19 -7.72
CA GLU A 25 23.59 3.74 -6.71
C GLU A 25 23.61 4.62 -5.46
N PRO A 26 23.73 5.95 -5.56
CA PRO A 26 23.76 6.79 -4.36
C PRO A 26 22.51 6.68 -3.51
N LEU A 27 21.34 6.56 -4.14
CA LEU A 27 20.05 6.44 -3.44
C LEU A 27 19.95 5.11 -2.70
N VAL A 28 20.33 4.02 -3.37
CA VAL A 28 20.26 2.69 -2.76
C VAL A 28 21.25 2.59 -1.60
N ARG A 29 22.46 3.10 -1.78
CA ARG A 29 23.48 3.11 -0.72
C ARG A 29 23.04 3.93 0.48
N SER A 30 22.53 5.12 0.24
CA SER A 30 22.03 6.00 1.30
C SER A 30 20.88 5.34 2.09
N TYR A 31 19.96 4.71 1.39
CA TYR A 31 18.86 4.01 2.03
C TYR A 31 19.34 2.84 2.90
N ALA A 32 20.27 2.04 2.35
CA ALA A 32 20.81 0.90 3.09
C ALA A 32 21.51 1.36 4.37
N GLU A 33 22.29 2.42 4.30
CA GLU A 33 22.99 2.98 5.45
C GLU A 33 22.01 3.50 6.49
N SER A 34 20.94 4.17 6.07
CA SER A 34 19.94 4.69 6.98
C SER A 34 19.20 3.57 7.72
N VAL A 35 18.89 2.48 7.02
CA VAL A 35 18.22 1.33 7.62
C VAL A 35 19.13 0.64 8.64
N GLU A 36 20.41 0.49 8.31
CA GLU A 36 21.38 -0.16 9.21
C GLU A 36 21.69 0.69 10.44
N SER A 37 21.66 2.01 10.33
CA SER A 37 21.89 2.89 11.48
C SER A 37 20.71 2.87 12.45
N GLU A 38 19.52 2.51 12.00
CA GLU A 38 18.31 2.46 12.79
C GLU A 38 17.68 1.07 12.83
N LYS A 39 18.52 0.06 12.81
CA LYS A 39 18.12 -1.34 12.57
C LYS A 39 17.08 -1.93 13.50
N GLU A 40 16.83 -1.33 14.63
CA GLU A 40 15.77 -1.80 15.53
C GLU A 40 14.53 -0.92 15.46
N ARG A 41 14.56 0.08 14.60
CA ARG A 41 13.44 0.98 14.44
C ARG A 41 12.46 0.43 13.41
N THR A 42 11.20 0.33 13.82
CA THR A 42 10.11 0.03 12.89
C THR A 42 9.50 1.34 12.42
N TYR A 43 9.08 1.35 11.17
CA TYR A 43 8.45 2.52 10.57
C TYR A 43 6.97 2.27 10.37
N SER A 44 6.16 3.24 10.76
CA SER A 44 4.74 3.21 10.43
C SER A 44 4.55 3.68 8.99
N VAL A 45 3.38 3.37 8.41
CA VAL A 45 3.02 3.88 7.09
C VAL A 45 3.06 5.40 7.08
N ALA A 46 2.66 6.04 8.18
CA ALA A 46 2.66 7.48 8.31
C ALA A 46 4.06 8.10 8.22
N GLU A 47 5.07 7.41 8.73
CA GLU A 47 6.45 7.91 8.68
C GLU A 47 7.08 7.75 7.30
N VAL A 48 6.77 6.64 6.62
CA VAL A 48 7.35 6.36 5.31
C VAL A 48 6.60 7.08 4.19
N PHE A 49 5.29 7.13 4.30
CA PHE A 49 4.43 7.74 3.28
C PHE A 49 3.44 8.71 3.94
N PRO A 50 3.93 9.86 4.41
CA PRO A 50 3.06 10.82 5.11
C PRO A 50 1.90 11.33 4.25
N GLU A 51 2.05 11.33 2.94
CA GLU A 51 0.98 11.74 2.02
C GLU A 51 -0.20 10.78 2.00
N TYR A 52 -0.04 9.57 2.52
CA TYR A 52 -1.13 8.58 2.60
C TYR A 52 -1.87 8.60 3.94
N ILE A 53 -1.45 9.44 4.89
CA ILE A 53 -2.14 9.54 6.18
C ILE A 53 -3.58 9.97 5.95
N GLY A 54 -4.51 9.18 6.47
CA GLY A 54 -5.94 9.46 6.32
C GLY A 54 -6.49 9.22 4.94
N LYS A 55 -5.68 8.67 4.01
CA LYS A 55 -6.08 8.42 2.63
C LYS A 55 -6.13 6.93 2.28
N GLU A 56 -5.97 6.07 3.25
CA GLU A 56 -5.88 4.62 3.04
C GLU A 56 -7.11 4.08 2.32
N THR A 57 -8.29 4.54 2.70
CA THR A 57 -9.56 4.11 2.10
C THR A 57 -9.67 4.54 0.64
N GLN A 58 -9.26 5.76 0.34
CA GLN A 58 -9.29 6.31 -1.03
C GLN A 58 -8.35 5.52 -1.93
N VAL A 59 -7.14 5.29 -1.46
CA VAL A 59 -6.12 4.54 -2.20
C VAL A 59 -6.58 3.11 -2.41
N ALA A 60 -7.17 2.50 -1.39
CA ALA A 60 -7.69 1.14 -1.47
C ALA A 60 -8.80 1.03 -2.51
N LEU A 61 -9.76 1.95 -2.51
CA LEU A 61 -10.87 1.93 -3.47
C LEU A 61 -10.37 1.99 -4.90
N ARG A 62 -9.46 2.91 -5.19
CA ARG A 62 -8.88 3.03 -6.53
C ARG A 62 -8.08 1.80 -6.91
N ALA A 63 -7.28 1.28 -5.98
CA ALA A 63 -6.44 0.11 -6.23
C ALA A 63 -7.29 -1.13 -6.55
N TYR A 64 -8.33 -1.39 -5.77
CA TYR A 64 -9.22 -2.52 -6.02
C TYR A 64 -9.95 -2.38 -7.33
N ARG A 65 -10.43 -1.17 -7.65
CA ARG A 65 -11.11 -0.91 -8.92
C ARG A 65 -10.16 -1.18 -10.10
N THR A 66 -8.94 -0.69 -10.02
CA THR A 66 -7.94 -0.88 -11.07
C THR A 66 -7.56 -2.35 -11.21
N ARG A 67 -7.44 -3.07 -10.08
CA ARG A 67 -7.16 -4.50 -10.09
C ARG A 67 -8.23 -5.29 -10.86
N GLU A 68 -9.49 -4.88 -10.73
CA GLU A 68 -10.60 -5.53 -11.43
C GLU A 68 -10.80 -4.98 -12.85
N ASN A 69 -9.92 -4.09 -13.31
CA ASN A 69 -10.00 -3.46 -14.63
C ASN A 69 -11.33 -2.75 -14.89
N LEU A 70 -11.88 -2.13 -13.85
CA LEU A 70 -13.13 -1.41 -13.94
C LEU A 70 -12.88 0.09 -14.01
N THR A 71 -13.65 0.76 -14.88
CA THR A 71 -13.73 2.22 -14.86
C THR A 71 -14.67 2.65 -13.73
N GLN A 72 -14.63 3.93 -13.35
CA GLN A 72 -15.58 4.48 -12.39
C GLN A 72 -17.02 4.29 -12.86
N LYS A 73 -17.24 4.45 -14.16
CA LYS A 73 -18.57 4.26 -14.75
C LYS A 73 -19.05 2.81 -14.63
N GLN A 74 -18.16 1.86 -14.93
CA GLN A 74 -18.49 0.44 -14.80
C GLN A 74 -18.78 0.06 -13.36
N LEU A 75 -17.98 0.57 -12.42
CA LEU A 75 -18.22 0.33 -11.01
C LEU A 75 -19.55 0.93 -10.56
N SER A 76 -19.89 2.12 -11.06
CA SER A 76 -21.19 2.74 -10.82
C SER A 76 -22.35 1.87 -11.30
N GLU A 77 -22.22 1.30 -12.48
CA GLU A 77 -23.25 0.41 -13.03
C GLU A 77 -23.42 -0.86 -12.22
N LEU A 78 -22.34 -1.44 -11.72
CA LEU A 78 -22.36 -2.66 -10.91
C LEU A 78 -22.94 -2.44 -9.51
N THR A 79 -22.70 -1.27 -8.93
CA THR A 79 -23.06 -1.01 -7.53
C THR A 79 -24.32 -0.16 -7.37
N GLY A 80 -24.74 0.52 -8.43
CA GLY A 80 -25.84 1.49 -8.37
C GLY A 80 -25.46 2.80 -7.68
N ILE A 81 -24.17 2.99 -7.36
CA ILE A 81 -23.69 4.23 -6.76
C ILE A 81 -23.37 5.21 -7.89
N PRO A 82 -23.84 6.47 -7.84
CA PRO A 82 -23.53 7.43 -8.89
C PRO A 82 -22.03 7.59 -9.12
N GLN A 83 -21.62 7.71 -10.36
CA GLN A 83 -20.20 7.82 -10.72
C GLN A 83 -19.52 8.98 -10.00
N HIS A 84 -20.18 10.13 -9.90
CA HIS A 84 -19.58 11.29 -9.24
C HIS A 84 -19.36 11.04 -7.74
N HIS A 85 -20.17 10.21 -7.09
CA HIS A 85 -19.95 9.79 -5.70
C HIS A 85 -18.70 8.91 -5.61
N ILE A 86 -18.51 7.99 -6.55
CA ILE A 86 -17.32 7.14 -6.59
C ILE A 86 -16.07 8.01 -6.79
N SER A 87 -16.13 8.97 -7.71
CA SER A 87 -15.03 9.92 -7.92
C SER A 87 -14.71 10.71 -6.66
N GLU A 88 -15.73 11.20 -5.96
CA GLU A 88 -15.54 11.91 -4.71
C GLU A 88 -14.93 11.04 -3.61
N MET A 89 -15.35 9.77 -3.55
CA MET A 89 -14.77 8.81 -2.60
C MET A 89 -13.29 8.55 -2.87
N GLU A 90 -12.92 8.39 -4.15
CA GLU A 90 -11.52 8.18 -4.55
C GLU A 90 -10.67 9.42 -4.36
N ASN A 91 -11.25 10.59 -4.33
CA ASN A 91 -10.54 11.85 -4.13
C ASN A 91 -10.63 12.38 -2.69
N GLY A 92 -11.26 11.59 -1.79
CA GLY A 92 -11.36 11.96 -0.40
C GLY A 92 -12.37 13.05 -0.07
N LYS A 93 -13.22 13.40 -1.02
CA LYS A 93 -14.25 14.43 -0.84
C LYS A 93 -15.54 13.88 -0.22
N ARG A 94 -15.66 12.57 -0.16
CA ARG A 94 -16.82 11.89 0.39
C ARG A 94 -16.37 10.65 1.15
N SER A 95 -16.86 10.48 2.37
CA SER A 95 -16.60 9.27 3.14
C SER A 95 -17.41 8.10 2.59
N ILE A 96 -16.92 6.89 2.84
CA ILE A 96 -17.60 5.67 2.43
C ILE A 96 -18.35 5.12 3.64
N GLY A 97 -19.69 5.13 3.57
CA GLY A 97 -20.51 4.53 4.60
C GLY A 97 -20.48 3.01 4.53
N LYS A 98 -20.87 2.36 5.64
CA LYS A 98 -20.83 0.90 5.75
C LYS A 98 -21.59 0.18 4.65
N GLU A 99 -22.79 0.65 4.32
CA GLU A 99 -23.63 0.03 3.27
C GLU A 99 -22.99 0.14 1.90
N ARG A 100 -22.44 1.32 1.58
CA ARG A 100 -21.74 1.52 0.30
C ARG A 100 -20.44 0.73 0.26
N ALA A 101 -19.73 0.65 1.37
CA ALA A 101 -18.54 -0.18 1.47
C ALA A 101 -18.84 -1.64 1.16
N LYS A 102 -19.96 -2.16 1.65
CA LYS A 102 -20.38 -3.53 1.37
C LYS A 102 -20.71 -3.75 -0.11
N LYS A 103 -21.42 -2.79 -0.72
CA LYS A 103 -21.73 -2.87 -2.16
C LYS A 103 -20.47 -2.82 -3.01
N LEU A 104 -19.58 -1.92 -2.69
CA LEU A 104 -18.28 -1.80 -3.39
C LEU A 104 -17.45 -3.05 -3.21
N ALA A 105 -17.37 -3.56 -2.01
CA ALA A 105 -16.58 -4.76 -1.71
C ALA A 105 -17.09 -5.98 -2.47
N GLU A 106 -18.40 -6.12 -2.59
CA GLU A 106 -19.01 -7.21 -3.37
C GLU A 106 -18.64 -7.11 -4.84
N ALA A 107 -18.71 -5.92 -5.42
CA ALA A 107 -18.34 -5.70 -6.81
C ALA A 107 -16.83 -5.85 -7.06
N LEU A 108 -16.02 -5.49 -6.07
CA LEU A 108 -14.54 -5.49 -6.17
C LEU A 108 -13.89 -6.75 -5.61
N HIS A 109 -14.66 -7.69 -5.11
CA HIS A 109 -14.17 -8.94 -4.53
C HIS A 109 -13.14 -8.70 -3.42
N CYS A 110 -13.49 -7.84 -2.49
CA CYS A 110 -12.63 -7.52 -1.34
C CYS A 110 -13.45 -7.46 -0.06
N ASP A 111 -12.77 -7.30 1.08
CA ASP A 111 -13.43 -7.14 2.37
C ASP A 111 -13.88 -5.68 2.51
N TYR A 112 -15.16 -5.47 2.86
CA TYR A 112 -15.71 -4.12 3.00
C TYR A 112 -14.97 -3.29 4.07
N ARG A 113 -14.36 -3.94 5.04
CA ARG A 113 -13.59 -3.27 6.10
C ARG A 113 -12.36 -2.56 5.56
N GLN A 114 -11.86 -2.98 4.40
CA GLN A 114 -10.76 -2.32 3.72
C GLN A 114 -11.17 -0.95 3.16
N LEU A 115 -12.47 -0.71 3.01
CA LEU A 115 -13.02 0.51 2.43
C LEU A 115 -13.66 1.44 3.47
N LEU A 116 -13.60 1.07 4.73
CA LEU A 116 -14.13 1.91 5.82
C LEU A 116 -13.13 2.90 6.36
#